data_7a8bd016d08b6dbf661c97706aae34c4
#
_entry.id   7a8bd016d08b6dbf661c97706aae34c4
#
_cell.length_a   1.000
_cell.length_b   1.000
_cell.length_c   1.000
_cell.angle_alpha   90.00
_cell.angle_beta   90.00
_cell.angle_gamma   90.00
#
_symmetry.space_group_name_H-M   'P 1'
#
loop_
_entity.id
_entity.type
_entity.pdbx_description
1 polymer ?
#
loop_
_entity_poly.entity_id
_entity_poly.type
_entity_poly.pdbx_seq_one_letter_code
_entity_poly.pdbx_strand_id
1 'polypeptide(L)'
;MQINIKLDKNFTTQFNKLSNEYGTEIAKLNGFSDEQLSYTDFIDNFIDKQNVADASIDGNANVASKDICTLEREMNKPHSKLLACNKIYYELNKKYGFKTANEWLKNEWDGHLYLHDFASSTFRPYCYAYDLEDLVTKGLYFMNNFNNQPPKHLTTYTDFVGEFVGYASNRTSGACGLPSFLIYSFYFWKKDVENEYYFVSPEKYRDQEFQRIIYKLNQPFTRDGMQSAFTNFSIFDRPYLEALFGGKEFPDGTFIIDYIDDIIEYQKAFMKVCSNIRSDNMMTFPVLTYALLRKNKKFVDESFAKWCSKHNMKWCDSNFFISEDVTSLSNCCRLVSDVDNLGYFNSIGGTALEVGSIKVNTINLA
;
A
#
# COMPACT_ATOMS: atom_id res chain seq x y z
N MET A 1 -39.92 11.90 9.83
CA MET A 1 -38.43 11.88 10.00
C MET A 1 -37.89 13.14 9.36
N GLN A 2 -37.30 14.05 10.13
CA GLN A 2 -36.70 15.25 9.56
C GLN A 2 -35.22 14.97 9.30
N ILE A 3 -34.82 14.95 8.04
CA ILE A 3 -33.40 14.78 7.67
C ILE A 3 -32.70 16.11 7.87
N ASN A 4 -31.86 16.20 8.90
CA ASN A 4 -31.07 17.40 9.20
C ASN A 4 -29.58 17.04 9.13
N ILE A 5 -28.95 17.30 8.01
CA ILE A 5 -27.48 17.29 7.92
C ILE A 5 -27.00 18.64 8.43
N LYS A 6 -26.52 18.68 9.67
CA LYS A 6 -25.99 19.90 10.28
C LYS A 6 -24.47 19.98 10.03
N LEU A 7 -24.07 20.94 9.19
CA LEU A 7 -22.69 21.38 9.15
C LEU A 7 -22.40 22.34 10.33
N ASP A 8 -21.15 22.38 10.77
CA ASP A 8 -20.68 23.33 11.78
C ASP A 8 -20.84 24.77 11.26
N LYS A 9 -21.37 25.68 12.09
CA LYS A 9 -21.61 27.06 11.67
C LYS A 9 -20.33 27.80 11.31
N ASN A 10 -19.26 27.60 12.06
CA ASN A 10 -17.98 28.25 11.80
C ASN A 10 -17.37 27.72 10.52
N PHE A 11 -17.45 26.39 10.29
CA PHE A 11 -17.07 25.76 9.02
C PHE A 11 -17.83 26.41 7.86
N THR A 12 -19.15 26.40 7.91
CA THR A 12 -19.98 26.95 6.83
C THR A 12 -19.64 28.42 6.54
N THR A 13 -19.42 29.21 7.58
CA THR A 13 -19.04 30.62 7.43
C THR A 13 -17.69 30.78 6.72
N GLN A 14 -16.70 30.03 7.15
CA GLN A 14 -15.35 30.05 6.55
C GLN A 14 -15.34 29.48 5.14
N PHE A 15 -16.05 28.37 4.92
CA PHE A 15 -16.18 27.74 3.61
C PHE A 15 -16.80 28.69 2.59
N ASN A 16 -17.92 29.33 2.94
CA ASN A 16 -18.58 30.33 2.07
C ASN A 16 -17.68 31.54 1.80
N LYS A 17 -16.93 32.01 2.79
CA LYS A 17 -15.95 33.09 2.61
C LYS A 17 -14.90 32.70 1.56
N LEU A 18 -14.30 31.51 1.68
CA LEU A 18 -13.31 31.04 0.73
C LEU A 18 -13.92 30.78 -0.65
N SER A 19 -15.12 30.20 -0.72
CA SER A 19 -15.84 30.04 -1.99
C SER A 19 -16.10 31.35 -2.71
N ASN A 20 -16.45 32.41 -1.98
CA ASN A 20 -16.63 33.74 -2.55
C ASN A 20 -15.30 34.41 -2.95
N GLU A 21 -14.24 34.17 -2.19
CA GLU A 21 -12.91 34.73 -2.45
C GLU A 21 -12.25 34.09 -3.67
N TYR A 22 -12.31 32.76 -3.79
CA TYR A 22 -11.63 31.99 -4.84
C TYR A 22 -12.53 31.64 -6.03
N GLY A 23 -13.85 31.77 -5.89
CA GLY A 23 -14.86 31.40 -6.87
C GLY A 23 -15.28 29.92 -6.79
N THR A 24 -16.51 29.65 -7.27
CA THR A 24 -17.10 28.30 -7.22
C THR A 24 -16.36 27.28 -8.08
N GLU A 25 -15.73 27.71 -9.17
CA GLU A 25 -14.95 26.82 -10.03
C GLU A 25 -13.73 26.24 -9.30
N ILE A 26 -13.08 27.01 -8.43
CA ILE A 26 -11.98 26.52 -7.60
C ILE A 26 -12.50 25.49 -6.57
N ALA A 27 -13.68 25.70 -6.00
CA ALA A 27 -14.32 24.72 -5.13
C ALA A 27 -14.53 23.38 -5.86
N LYS A 28 -15.05 23.44 -7.08
CA LYS A 28 -15.28 22.26 -7.93
C LYS A 28 -13.97 21.56 -8.30
N LEU A 29 -12.92 22.31 -8.67
CA LEU A 29 -11.59 21.76 -8.94
C LEU A 29 -11.00 21.06 -7.70
N ASN A 30 -11.25 21.62 -6.51
CA ASN A 30 -10.89 21.00 -5.25
C ASN A 30 -11.79 19.80 -4.88
N GLY A 31 -12.76 19.46 -5.71
CA GLY A 31 -13.66 18.32 -5.52
C GLY A 31 -14.75 18.55 -4.48
N PHE A 32 -15.10 19.81 -4.20
CA PHE A 32 -16.26 20.16 -3.39
C PHE A 32 -17.49 20.38 -4.27
N SER A 33 -18.63 19.86 -3.84
CA SER A 33 -19.93 20.19 -4.42
C SER A 33 -21.00 20.10 -3.33
N ASP A 34 -21.89 21.08 -3.32
CA ASP A 34 -23.10 21.11 -2.51
C ASP A 34 -24.35 20.76 -3.35
N GLU A 35 -24.19 20.66 -4.65
CA GLU A 35 -25.26 20.27 -5.56
C GLU A 35 -25.44 18.75 -5.58
N GLN A 36 -26.69 18.32 -5.63
CA GLN A 36 -27.00 16.94 -5.92
C GLN A 36 -26.71 16.67 -7.38
N LEU A 37 -25.76 15.79 -7.66
CA LEU A 37 -25.44 15.40 -9.02
C LEU A 37 -26.61 14.66 -9.65
N SER A 38 -26.99 15.04 -10.87
CA SER A 38 -27.90 14.27 -11.68
C SER A 38 -27.24 12.95 -12.06
N TYR A 39 -27.90 11.82 -11.77
CA TYR A 39 -27.41 10.50 -12.14
C TYR A 39 -27.21 10.37 -13.65
N THR A 40 -28.17 10.88 -14.43
CA THR A 40 -28.12 10.82 -15.89
C THR A 40 -26.94 11.62 -16.43
N ASP A 41 -26.80 12.87 -16.00
CA ASP A 41 -25.70 13.74 -16.46
C ASP A 41 -24.35 13.21 -16.06
N PHE A 42 -24.25 12.61 -14.85
CA PHE A 42 -23.00 12.01 -14.38
C PHE A 42 -22.64 10.75 -15.17
N ILE A 43 -23.61 9.87 -15.45
CA ILE A 43 -23.42 8.66 -16.25
C ILE A 43 -22.96 9.04 -17.65
N ASP A 44 -23.66 9.95 -18.33
CA ASP A 44 -23.31 10.39 -19.67
C ASP A 44 -21.89 10.99 -19.70
N ASN A 45 -21.59 11.89 -18.76
CA ASN A 45 -20.25 12.48 -18.64
C ASN A 45 -19.17 11.45 -18.29
N PHE A 46 -19.47 10.45 -17.48
CA PHE A 46 -18.52 9.41 -17.08
C PHE A 46 -18.25 8.42 -18.21
N ILE A 47 -19.27 8.09 -18.99
CA ILE A 47 -19.15 7.17 -20.13
C ILE A 47 -18.50 7.87 -21.33
N ASP A 48 -18.96 9.08 -21.67
CA ASP A 48 -18.56 9.79 -22.87
C ASP A 48 -17.21 10.48 -22.76
N LYS A 49 -16.83 10.95 -21.58
CA LYS A 49 -15.51 11.56 -21.39
C LYS A 49 -14.44 10.49 -21.22
N GLN A 50 -13.56 10.41 -22.18
CA GLN A 50 -12.34 9.60 -22.15
C GLN A 50 -11.27 10.16 -21.18
N ASN A 51 -11.65 10.93 -20.17
CA ASN A 51 -10.77 11.48 -19.13
C ASN A 51 -10.42 10.43 -18.06
N VAL A 52 -10.37 9.19 -18.45
CA VAL A 52 -9.94 8.09 -17.59
C VAL A 52 -8.45 7.95 -17.79
N ALA A 53 -7.69 7.91 -16.72
CA ALA A 53 -6.30 7.53 -16.79
C ALA A 53 -6.21 6.19 -17.55
N ASP A 54 -5.34 6.16 -18.54
CA ASP A 54 -5.21 5.00 -19.40
C ASP A 54 -4.65 3.82 -18.60
N ALA A 55 -5.46 2.79 -18.42
CA ALA A 55 -5.06 1.58 -17.69
C ALA A 55 -3.92 0.83 -18.39
N SER A 56 -3.65 1.12 -19.66
CA SER A 56 -2.48 0.60 -20.37
C SER A 56 -1.19 1.30 -19.93
N ILE A 57 -1.29 2.49 -19.32
CA ILE A 57 -0.16 3.28 -18.82
C ILE A 57 0.00 3.11 -17.31
N ASP A 58 -1.12 3.06 -16.58
CA ASP A 58 -1.12 2.89 -15.13
C ASP A 58 -2.26 1.99 -14.66
N GLY A 59 -1.96 0.73 -14.41
CA GLY A 59 -2.92 -0.24 -13.86
C GLY A 59 -3.43 0.11 -12.45
N ASN A 60 -2.82 1.11 -11.80
CA ASN A 60 -3.25 1.69 -10.53
C ASN A 60 -4.23 2.85 -10.73
N ALA A 61 -4.53 3.24 -11.95
CA ALA A 61 -5.48 4.29 -12.23
C ALA A 61 -6.85 3.91 -11.63
N ASN A 62 -7.28 4.68 -10.63
CA ASN A 62 -8.52 4.44 -9.87
C ASN A 62 -9.79 4.48 -10.70
N VAL A 63 -9.70 4.88 -11.94
CA VAL A 63 -10.78 5.09 -12.90
C VAL A 63 -10.61 4.30 -14.19
N ALA A 64 -9.73 3.30 -14.16
CA ALA A 64 -9.49 2.41 -15.29
C ALA A 64 -10.73 1.59 -15.66
N SER A 65 -11.56 1.24 -14.67
CA SER A 65 -12.79 0.52 -14.86
C SER A 65 -13.99 1.48 -14.81
N LYS A 66 -14.78 1.51 -15.87
CA LYS A 66 -16.06 2.25 -15.95
C LYS A 66 -17.24 1.36 -15.53
N ASP A 67 -17.07 0.58 -14.50
CA ASP A 67 -18.13 -0.24 -13.92
C ASP A 67 -19.01 0.55 -12.95
N ILE A 68 -20.14 -0.05 -12.57
CA ILE A 68 -21.14 0.58 -11.70
C ILE A 68 -20.58 0.94 -10.30
N CYS A 69 -19.66 0.13 -9.77
CA CYS A 69 -19.09 0.37 -8.45
C CYS A 69 -18.18 1.60 -8.46
N THR A 70 -17.39 1.77 -9.52
CA THR A 70 -16.56 2.95 -9.75
C THR A 70 -17.43 4.19 -9.96
N LEU A 71 -18.50 4.08 -10.75
CA LEU A 71 -19.46 5.15 -11.00
C LEU A 71 -20.08 5.67 -9.69
N GLU A 72 -20.66 4.80 -8.87
CA GLU A 72 -21.27 5.17 -7.60
C GLU A 72 -20.28 5.84 -6.64
N ARG A 73 -19.06 5.32 -6.59
CA ARG A 73 -18.01 5.86 -5.76
C ARG A 73 -17.61 7.29 -6.17
N GLU A 74 -17.34 7.49 -7.46
CA GLU A 74 -16.94 8.80 -7.99
C GLU A 74 -18.06 9.84 -7.82
N MET A 75 -19.31 9.43 -8.04
CA MET A 75 -20.47 10.28 -7.89
C MET A 75 -20.65 10.83 -6.46
N ASN A 76 -20.32 10.02 -5.46
CA ASN A 76 -20.47 10.40 -4.05
C ASN A 76 -19.24 11.13 -3.46
N LYS A 77 -18.12 11.17 -4.16
CA LYS A 77 -16.87 11.78 -3.65
C LYS A 77 -17.00 13.25 -3.26
N PRO A 78 -17.61 14.15 -4.08
CA PRO A 78 -17.68 15.58 -3.75
C PRO A 78 -18.44 15.83 -2.45
N HIS A 79 -19.57 15.14 -2.26
CA HIS A 79 -20.37 15.25 -1.07
C HIS A 79 -19.65 14.66 0.16
N SER A 80 -19.05 13.49 0.00
CA SER A 80 -18.24 12.85 1.06
C SER A 80 -17.07 13.73 1.47
N LYS A 81 -16.44 14.43 0.53
CA LYS A 81 -15.35 15.36 0.80
C LYS A 81 -15.81 16.53 1.65
N LEU A 82 -16.95 17.13 1.31
CA LEU A 82 -17.54 18.23 2.10
C LEU A 82 -17.83 17.81 3.54
N LEU A 83 -18.46 16.67 3.74
CA LEU A 83 -18.77 16.12 5.07
C LEU A 83 -17.51 15.80 5.87
N ALA A 84 -16.51 15.20 5.24
CA ALA A 84 -15.24 14.88 5.87
C ALA A 84 -14.48 16.16 6.27
N CYS A 85 -14.48 17.17 5.40
CA CYS A 85 -13.86 18.47 5.66
C CYS A 85 -14.51 19.17 6.86
N ASN A 86 -15.85 19.20 6.90
CA ASN A 86 -16.60 19.74 8.04
C ASN A 86 -16.24 19.01 9.35
N LYS A 87 -16.12 17.69 9.32
CA LYS A 87 -15.77 16.91 10.50
C LYS A 87 -14.35 17.20 11.00
N ILE A 88 -13.38 17.25 10.10
CA ILE A 88 -11.98 17.59 10.46
C ILE A 88 -11.93 19.00 11.04
N TYR A 89 -12.60 19.94 10.40
CA TYR A 89 -12.69 21.33 10.88
C TYR A 89 -13.27 21.39 12.30
N TYR A 90 -14.38 20.67 12.55
CA TYR A 90 -15.00 20.61 13.87
C TYR A 90 -14.05 20.08 14.95
N GLU A 91 -13.34 18.99 14.67
CA GLU A 91 -12.38 18.41 15.64
C GLU A 91 -11.17 19.34 15.86
N LEU A 92 -10.68 19.99 14.83
CA LEU A 92 -9.60 20.98 14.96
C LEU A 92 -10.06 22.21 15.77
N ASN A 93 -11.27 22.71 15.48
CA ASN A 93 -11.85 23.84 16.23
C ASN A 93 -12.01 23.50 17.71
N LYS A 94 -12.53 22.31 18.01
CA LYS A 94 -12.70 21.82 19.39
C LYS A 94 -11.38 21.70 20.13
N LYS A 95 -10.33 21.21 19.48
CA LYS A 95 -9.03 20.93 20.12
C LYS A 95 -8.09 22.14 20.15
N TYR A 96 -8.05 22.93 19.08
CA TYR A 96 -7.04 23.97 18.87
C TYR A 96 -7.64 25.36 18.63
N GLY A 97 -8.97 25.48 18.60
CA GLY A 97 -9.69 26.74 18.37
C GLY A 97 -9.90 27.07 16.89
N PHE A 98 -10.83 27.99 16.66
CA PHE A 98 -11.31 28.35 15.32
C PHE A 98 -10.22 28.96 14.41
N LYS A 99 -9.21 29.62 14.97
CA LYS A 99 -8.11 30.19 14.19
C LYS A 99 -7.34 29.10 13.46
N THR A 100 -6.93 28.06 14.18
CA THR A 100 -6.21 26.91 13.60
C THR A 100 -7.08 26.16 12.60
N ALA A 101 -8.36 25.96 12.91
CA ALA A 101 -9.28 25.31 11.98
C ALA A 101 -9.47 26.12 10.67
N ASN A 102 -9.56 27.44 10.76
CA ASN A 102 -9.65 28.32 9.60
C ASN A 102 -8.37 28.32 8.75
N GLU A 103 -7.19 28.34 9.40
CA GLU A 103 -5.90 28.25 8.73
C GLU A 103 -5.75 26.92 7.98
N TRP A 104 -6.15 25.81 8.61
CA TRP A 104 -6.14 24.52 7.96
C TRP A 104 -7.04 24.50 6.72
N LEU A 105 -8.29 24.94 6.84
CA LEU A 105 -9.23 24.97 5.72
C LEU A 105 -8.73 25.86 4.58
N LYS A 106 -8.15 27.03 4.92
CA LYS A 106 -7.56 27.91 3.93
C LYS A 106 -6.40 27.26 3.19
N ASN A 107 -5.51 26.56 3.90
CA ASN A 107 -4.37 25.89 3.30
C ASN A 107 -4.78 24.73 2.37
N GLU A 108 -5.87 24.04 2.66
CA GLU A 108 -6.47 23.05 1.73
C GLU A 108 -7.00 23.74 0.45
N TRP A 109 -7.63 24.92 0.57
CA TRP A 109 -8.14 25.69 -0.57
C TRP A 109 -7.02 26.28 -1.42
N ASP A 110 -5.98 26.81 -0.80
CA ASP A 110 -4.82 27.42 -1.47
C ASP A 110 -3.91 26.36 -2.12
N GLY A 111 -4.14 25.08 -1.84
CA GLY A 111 -3.27 24.01 -2.30
C GLY A 111 -1.91 23.96 -1.61
N HIS A 112 -1.75 24.65 -0.46
CA HIS A 112 -0.54 24.55 0.37
C HIS A 112 -0.50 23.23 1.13
N LEU A 113 -1.67 22.64 1.43
CA LEU A 113 -1.83 21.38 2.10
C LEU A 113 -2.83 20.51 1.34
N TYR A 114 -2.54 19.22 1.22
CA TYR A 114 -3.48 18.25 0.65
C TYR A 114 -3.50 16.99 1.51
N LEU A 115 -4.65 16.72 2.12
CA LEU A 115 -4.89 15.49 2.87
C LEU A 115 -5.40 14.40 1.96
N HIS A 116 -4.60 13.35 1.76
CA HIS A 116 -4.94 12.26 0.85
C HIS A 116 -6.16 11.46 1.31
N ASP A 117 -7.00 11.09 0.35
CA ASP A 117 -8.12 10.15 0.50
C ASP A 117 -9.13 10.45 1.62
N PHE A 118 -9.18 11.67 2.14
CA PHE A 118 -10.12 11.97 3.21
C PHE A 118 -11.59 11.97 2.74
N ALA A 119 -11.83 12.18 1.45
CA ALA A 119 -13.16 12.08 0.86
C ALA A 119 -13.69 10.63 0.87
N SER A 120 -12.80 9.64 0.74
CA SER A 120 -13.17 8.22 0.77
C SER A 120 -13.46 7.74 2.19
N SER A 121 -12.67 8.15 3.15
CA SER A 121 -12.89 7.87 4.59
C SER A 121 -11.97 8.70 5.47
N THR A 122 -12.53 9.42 6.43
CA THR A 122 -11.75 10.10 7.48
C THR A 122 -11.07 9.14 8.44
N PHE A 123 -11.60 7.92 8.60
CA PHE A 123 -11.15 6.96 9.62
C PHE A 123 -10.33 5.82 9.06
N ARG A 124 -10.43 5.54 7.76
CA ARG A 124 -9.65 4.46 7.15
C ARG A 124 -8.17 4.82 7.19
N PRO A 125 -7.32 4.00 7.82
CA PRO A 125 -5.88 4.25 7.82
C PRO A 125 -5.31 4.15 6.41
N TYR A 126 -4.13 4.73 6.20
CA TYR A 126 -3.56 4.85 4.87
C TYR A 126 -2.83 3.58 4.44
N CYS A 127 -1.65 3.31 5.00
CA CYS A 127 -0.83 2.15 4.63
C CYS A 127 -0.43 1.34 5.85
N TYR A 128 -0.27 0.03 5.67
CA TYR A 128 0.33 -0.85 6.66
C TYR A 128 1.36 -1.78 6.04
N ALA A 129 2.43 -2.03 6.80
CA ALA A 129 3.30 -3.18 6.60
C ALA A 129 2.90 -4.28 7.58
N TYR A 130 2.92 -5.51 7.11
CA TYR A 130 2.57 -6.69 7.89
C TYR A 130 3.70 -7.71 7.81
N ASP A 131 4.16 -8.19 8.97
CA ASP A 131 4.92 -9.42 9.04
C ASP A 131 3.97 -10.61 8.83
N LEU A 132 4.40 -11.57 8.04
CA LEU A 132 3.60 -12.75 7.73
C LEU A 132 3.83 -13.91 8.69
N GLU A 133 4.57 -13.70 9.79
CA GLU A 133 4.87 -14.73 10.79
C GLU A 133 3.61 -15.36 11.37
N ASP A 134 2.63 -14.55 11.73
CA ASP A 134 1.34 -15.05 12.25
C ASP A 134 0.56 -15.84 11.20
N LEU A 135 0.59 -15.42 9.94
CA LEU A 135 -0.05 -16.13 8.84
C LEU A 135 0.55 -17.53 8.66
N VAL A 136 1.86 -17.66 8.72
CA VAL A 136 2.54 -18.94 8.48
C VAL A 136 2.49 -19.88 9.68
N THR A 137 2.32 -19.34 10.90
CA THR A 137 2.28 -20.13 12.13
C THR A 137 0.85 -20.41 12.63
N LYS A 138 -0.09 -19.51 12.41
CA LYS A 138 -1.47 -19.58 12.92
C LYS A 138 -2.52 -19.73 11.83
N GLY A 139 -2.20 -19.42 10.57
CA GLY A 139 -3.16 -19.41 9.45
C GLY A 139 -3.93 -18.10 9.33
N LEU A 140 -5.07 -18.13 8.64
CA LEU A 140 -5.91 -16.94 8.41
C LEU A 140 -7.14 -16.96 9.32
N TYR A 141 -7.39 -15.83 9.99
CA TYR A 141 -8.47 -15.63 10.95
C TYR A 141 -9.33 -14.42 10.55
N PHE A 142 -10.11 -14.54 9.48
CA PHE A 142 -11.00 -13.45 9.04
C PHE A 142 -12.36 -13.46 9.72
N MET A 143 -12.79 -14.62 10.20
CA MET A 143 -14.07 -14.80 10.88
C MET A 143 -13.88 -15.63 12.15
N ASN A 144 -14.64 -15.30 13.20
CA ASN A 144 -14.49 -15.93 14.51
C ASN A 144 -14.64 -17.45 14.51
N ASN A 145 -15.39 -18.01 13.57
CA ASN A 145 -15.76 -19.43 13.53
C ASN A 145 -15.25 -20.17 12.29
N PHE A 146 -14.42 -19.53 11.47
CA PHE A 146 -13.86 -20.14 10.27
C PHE A 146 -12.39 -19.76 10.12
N ASN A 147 -11.54 -20.62 10.66
CA ASN A 147 -10.10 -20.41 10.67
C ASN A 147 -9.42 -21.39 9.72
N ASN A 148 -8.63 -20.89 8.81
CA ASN A 148 -7.76 -21.71 7.99
C ASN A 148 -6.55 -22.17 8.81
N GLN A 149 -6.19 -23.43 8.69
CA GLN A 149 -4.96 -23.94 9.29
C GLN A 149 -3.73 -23.30 8.62
N PRO A 150 -2.56 -23.27 9.27
CA PRO A 150 -1.33 -22.79 8.65
C PRO A 150 -1.06 -23.44 7.30
N PRO A 151 -0.49 -22.70 6.33
CA PRO A 151 -0.14 -23.28 5.04
C PRO A 151 0.93 -24.35 5.19
N LYS A 152 0.91 -25.37 4.33
CA LYS A 152 1.87 -26.47 4.34
C LYS A 152 2.77 -26.47 3.11
N HIS A 153 2.34 -25.87 2.03
CA HIS A 153 2.97 -25.85 0.72
C HIS A 153 3.09 -24.44 0.18
N LEU A 154 4.01 -24.21 -0.73
CA LEU A 154 4.19 -22.91 -1.38
C LEU A 154 2.90 -22.43 -2.07
N THR A 155 2.18 -23.32 -2.74
CA THR A 155 0.88 -23.00 -3.38
C THR A 155 -0.13 -22.46 -2.38
N THR A 156 -0.29 -23.13 -1.23
CA THR A 156 -1.23 -22.72 -0.18
C THR A 156 -0.77 -21.40 0.47
N TYR A 157 0.54 -21.23 0.69
CA TYR A 157 1.09 -19.97 1.19
C TYR A 157 0.80 -18.81 0.24
N THR A 158 1.04 -19.00 -1.05
CA THR A 158 0.77 -18.00 -2.09
C THR A 158 -0.72 -17.62 -2.12
N ASP A 159 -1.62 -18.59 -1.97
CA ASP A 159 -3.07 -18.33 -1.91
C ASP A 159 -3.44 -17.54 -0.64
N PHE A 160 -2.93 -17.93 0.52
CA PHE A 160 -3.21 -17.26 1.78
C PHE A 160 -2.72 -15.81 1.79
N VAL A 161 -1.54 -15.56 1.22
CA VAL A 161 -1.04 -14.19 1.06
C VAL A 161 -1.96 -13.37 0.16
N GLY A 162 -2.42 -13.94 -0.94
CA GLY A 162 -3.36 -13.25 -1.83
C GLY A 162 -4.72 -12.96 -1.18
N GLU A 163 -5.25 -13.87 -0.37
CA GLU A 163 -6.48 -13.68 0.41
C GLU A 163 -6.29 -12.63 1.50
N PHE A 164 -5.16 -12.70 2.22
CA PHE A 164 -4.80 -11.71 3.22
C PHE A 164 -4.70 -10.30 2.61
N VAL A 165 -4.06 -10.17 1.46
CA VAL A 165 -3.96 -8.89 0.73
C VAL A 165 -5.33 -8.37 0.35
N GLY A 166 -6.21 -9.23 -0.19
CA GLY A 166 -7.60 -8.87 -0.49
C GLY A 166 -8.34 -8.35 0.74
N TYR A 167 -8.17 -9.01 1.88
CA TYR A 167 -8.76 -8.59 3.15
C TYR A 167 -8.17 -7.27 3.67
N ALA A 168 -6.84 -7.14 3.71
CA ALA A 168 -6.14 -5.99 4.25
C ALA A 168 -6.33 -4.73 3.38
N SER A 169 -6.26 -4.87 2.06
CA SER A 169 -6.38 -3.76 1.11
C SER A 169 -7.75 -3.10 1.13
N ASN A 170 -8.81 -3.83 1.50
CA ASN A 170 -10.15 -3.27 1.67
C ASN A 170 -10.32 -2.48 2.98
N ARG A 171 -9.34 -2.53 3.88
CA ARG A 171 -9.35 -1.81 5.17
C ARG A 171 -8.42 -0.61 5.22
N THR A 172 -7.63 -0.41 4.18
CA THR A 172 -6.69 0.71 4.06
C THR A 172 -7.03 1.57 2.84
N SER A 173 -6.68 2.85 2.88
CA SER A 173 -6.80 3.72 1.71
C SER A 173 -5.60 3.60 0.77
N GLY A 174 -4.45 3.22 1.30
CA GLY A 174 -3.20 3.05 0.57
C GLY A 174 -2.79 1.59 0.44
N ALA A 175 -1.53 1.31 0.72
CA ALA A 175 -0.91 0.04 0.41
C ALA A 175 -0.79 -0.92 1.59
N CYS A 176 -0.66 -2.19 1.23
CA CYS A 176 -0.34 -3.31 2.08
C CYS A 176 1.11 -3.74 1.78
N GLY A 177 2.04 -3.43 2.67
CA GLY A 177 3.43 -3.86 2.57
C GLY A 177 3.62 -5.25 3.19
N LEU A 178 4.35 -6.12 2.52
CA LEU A 178 4.63 -7.49 2.95
C LEU A 178 6.15 -7.75 2.89
N PRO A 179 6.93 -7.16 3.79
CA PRO A 179 8.39 -7.23 3.73
C PRO A 179 8.92 -8.67 3.88
N SER A 180 8.26 -9.52 4.66
CA SER A 180 8.68 -10.90 4.89
C SER A 180 8.15 -11.91 3.84
N PHE A 181 7.47 -11.45 2.78
CA PHE A 181 6.87 -12.36 1.79
C PHE A 181 7.87 -13.35 1.21
N LEU A 182 9.01 -12.88 0.70
CA LEU A 182 9.99 -13.73 0.04
C LEU A 182 10.72 -14.66 1.01
N ILE A 183 10.83 -14.27 2.28
CA ILE A 183 11.48 -15.07 3.33
C ILE A 183 10.67 -16.34 3.59
N TYR A 184 9.37 -16.20 3.86
CA TYR A 184 8.50 -17.34 4.09
C TYR A 184 8.15 -18.10 2.82
N SER A 185 8.11 -17.42 1.67
CA SER A 185 7.98 -18.09 0.35
C SER A 185 9.16 -19.05 0.09
N PHE A 186 10.39 -18.63 0.42
CA PHE A 186 11.57 -19.49 0.34
C PHE A 186 11.43 -20.73 1.24
N TYR A 187 10.97 -20.56 2.47
CA TYR A 187 10.77 -21.69 3.38
C TYR A 187 9.85 -22.76 2.81
N PHE A 188 8.68 -22.37 2.32
CA PHE A 188 7.73 -23.33 1.75
C PHE A 188 8.24 -23.97 0.47
N TRP A 189 8.91 -23.20 -0.39
CA TRP A 189 9.53 -23.74 -1.58
C TRP A 189 10.61 -24.78 -1.25
N LYS A 190 11.52 -24.45 -0.33
CA LYS A 190 12.57 -25.35 0.14
C LYS A 190 11.98 -26.64 0.67
N LYS A 191 10.98 -26.54 1.53
CA LYS A 191 10.29 -27.68 2.13
C LYS A 191 9.58 -28.56 1.10
N ASP A 192 8.92 -27.94 0.13
CA ASP A 192 8.28 -28.67 -0.98
C ASP A 192 9.31 -29.40 -1.85
N VAL A 193 10.47 -28.79 -2.09
CA VAL A 193 11.57 -29.42 -2.83
C VAL A 193 12.16 -30.60 -2.06
N GLU A 194 12.41 -30.47 -0.78
CA GLU A 194 12.91 -31.55 0.10
C GLU A 194 11.96 -32.75 0.18
N ASN A 195 10.65 -32.50 0.07
CA ASN A 195 9.61 -33.53 0.10
C ASN A 195 9.13 -33.94 -1.30
N GLU A 196 9.82 -33.52 -2.36
CA GLU A 196 9.47 -33.82 -3.75
C GLU A 196 8.03 -33.42 -4.13
N TYR A 197 7.49 -32.39 -3.49
CA TYR A 197 6.13 -31.89 -3.73
C TYR A 197 6.11 -30.87 -4.88
N TYR A 198 6.35 -31.37 -6.09
CA TYR A 198 6.28 -30.58 -7.34
C TYR A 198 6.08 -31.51 -8.54
N PHE A 199 5.45 -30.98 -9.61
CA PHE A 199 5.14 -31.75 -10.82
C PHE A 199 6.01 -31.35 -12.03
N VAL A 200 6.88 -30.37 -11.87
CA VAL A 200 7.81 -29.84 -12.86
C VAL A 200 9.19 -29.71 -12.20
N SER A 201 10.14 -28.98 -12.76
CA SER A 201 11.37 -28.74 -11.99
C SER A 201 11.10 -27.82 -10.77
N PRO A 202 11.90 -27.94 -9.69
CA PRO A 202 11.79 -27.06 -8.53
C PRO A 202 11.77 -25.58 -8.86
N GLU A 203 12.63 -25.15 -9.78
CA GLU A 203 12.73 -23.75 -10.22
C GLU A 203 11.48 -23.32 -10.98
N LYS A 204 10.98 -24.18 -11.87
CA LYS A 204 9.76 -23.87 -12.63
C LYS A 204 8.54 -23.81 -11.72
N TYR A 205 8.45 -24.67 -10.72
CA TYR A 205 7.41 -24.63 -9.69
C TYR A 205 7.44 -23.30 -8.94
N ARG A 206 8.61 -22.90 -8.43
CA ARG A 206 8.82 -21.60 -7.78
C ARG A 206 8.40 -20.43 -8.67
N ASP A 207 8.89 -20.41 -9.90
CA ASP A 207 8.65 -19.32 -10.85
C ASP A 207 7.16 -19.21 -11.22
N GLN A 208 6.44 -20.32 -11.29
CA GLN A 208 4.99 -20.34 -11.47
C GLN A 208 4.24 -19.73 -10.28
N GLU A 209 4.67 -20.01 -9.05
CA GLU A 209 4.03 -19.43 -7.87
C GLU A 209 4.34 -17.93 -7.73
N PHE A 210 5.53 -17.48 -8.12
CA PHE A 210 5.83 -16.05 -8.26
C PHE A 210 4.94 -15.36 -9.30
N GLN A 211 4.76 -15.98 -10.46
CA GLN A 211 3.86 -15.47 -11.50
C GLN A 211 2.41 -15.42 -10.99
N ARG A 212 1.98 -16.45 -10.29
CA ARG A 212 0.64 -16.57 -9.73
C ARG A 212 0.30 -15.43 -8.78
N ILE A 213 1.17 -15.16 -7.80
CA ILE A 213 0.94 -14.04 -6.86
C ILE A 213 0.94 -12.70 -7.58
N ILE A 214 1.87 -12.46 -8.49
CA ILE A 214 1.93 -11.21 -9.25
C ILE A 214 0.65 -10.99 -10.05
N TYR A 215 0.17 -12.00 -10.76
CA TYR A 215 -1.08 -11.89 -11.51
C TYR A 215 -2.27 -11.66 -10.59
N LYS A 216 -2.34 -12.35 -9.45
CA LYS A 216 -3.41 -12.18 -8.46
C LYS A 216 -3.44 -10.74 -7.91
N LEU A 217 -2.29 -10.15 -7.61
CA LEU A 217 -2.17 -8.78 -7.10
C LEU A 217 -2.56 -7.70 -8.13
N ASN A 218 -2.44 -7.99 -9.41
CA ASN A 218 -2.76 -7.05 -10.49
C ASN A 218 -4.22 -7.18 -10.98
N GLN A 219 -5.02 -8.07 -10.40
CA GLN A 219 -6.42 -8.18 -10.77
C GLN A 219 -7.27 -7.05 -10.16
N PRO A 220 -8.14 -6.40 -10.94
CA PRO A 220 -8.87 -5.22 -10.49
C PRO A 220 -10.02 -5.50 -9.51
N PHE A 221 -10.27 -6.76 -9.16
CA PHE A 221 -11.33 -7.15 -8.21
C PHE A 221 -10.83 -7.37 -6.78
N THR A 222 -9.53 -7.23 -6.54
CA THR A 222 -8.95 -7.54 -5.21
C THR A 222 -9.22 -6.47 -4.16
N ARG A 223 -9.60 -5.28 -4.60
CA ARG A 223 -9.88 -4.13 -3.74
C ARG A 223 -11.21 -3.46 -4.11
N ASP A 224 -11.84 -2.85 -3.09
CA ASP A 224 -13.04 -2.01 -3.22
C ASP A 224 -12.91 -0.98 -4.36
N GLY A 225 -13.99 -0.84 -5.15
CA GLY A 225 -14.02 0.06 -6.30
C GLY A 225 -13.29 -0.49 -7.52
N MET A 226 -13.24 -1.82 -7.69
CA MET A 226 -12.63 -2.49 -8.83
C MET A 226 -11.17 -2.09 -9.05
N GLN A 227 -10.40 -2.07 -7.99
CA GLN A 227 -8.99 -1.75 -8.01
C GLN A 227 -8.12 -2.98 -7.75
N SER A 228 -6.92 -2.97 -8.29
CA SER A 228 -5.87 -3.90 -7.88
C SER A 228 -5.39 -3.56 -6.46
N ALA A 229 -4.98 -4.56 -5.72
CA ALA A 229 -4.45 -4.37 -4.38
C ALA A 229 -3.09 -3.68 -4.42
N PHE A 230 -3.01 -2.49 -3.84
CA PHE A 230 -1.76 -1.76 -3.73
C PHE A 230 -0.83 -2.49 -2.75
N THR A 231 0.18 -3.15 -3.27
CA THR A 231 1.11 -3.98 -2.48
C THR A 231 2.56 -3.58 -2.67
N ASN A 232 3.37 -3.87 -1.66
CA ASN A 232 4.82 -3.69 -1.71
C ASN A 232 5.53 -4.94 -1.17
N PHE A 233 6.58 -5.37 -1.88
CA PHE A 233 7.51 -6.39 -1.40
C PHE A 233 8.90 -5.78 -1.24
N SER A 234 9.61 -6.20 -0.21
CA SER A 234 10.98 -5.76 0.06
C SER A 234 11.99 -6.78 -0.42
N ILE A 235 13.09 -6.29 -0.94
CA ILE A 235 14.25 -7.05 -1.40
C ILE A 235 15.43 -6.59 -0.58
N PHE A 236 15.97 -7.46 0.25
CA PHE A 236 16.95 -7.13 1.26
C PHE A 236 18.36 -7.52 0.87
N ASP A 237 19.34 -6.67 1.19
CA ASP A 237 20.73 -7.09 1.24
C ASP A 237 21.01 -7.98 2.46
N ARG A 238 22.20 -8.60 2.50
CA ARG A 238 22.61 -9.48 3.59
C ARG A 238 22.48 -8.82 4.97
N PRO A 239 23.00 -7.60 5.23
CA PRO A 239 22.89 -6.97 6.53
C PRO A 239 21.48 -6.79 7.04
N TYR A 240 20.54 -6.45 6.15
CA TYR A 240 19.12 -6.36 6.51
C TYR A 240 18.51 -7.72 6.82
N LEU A 241 18.83 -8.75 6.03
CA LEU A 241 18.35 -10.12 6.30
C LEU A 241 18.83 -10.62 7.66
N GLU A 242 20.12 -10.46 7.94
CA GLU A 242 20.72 -10.85 9.23
C GLU A 242 20.10 -10.10 10.42
N ALA A 243 19.90 -8.78 10.28
CA ALA A 243 19.37 -7.96 11.37
C ALA A 243 17.87 -8.18 11.64
N LEU A 244 17.05 -8.28 10.59
CA LEU A 244 15.60 -8.40 10.74
C LEU A 244 15.12 -9.83 10.97
N PHE A 245 15.81 -10.80 10.43
CA PHE A 245 15.37 -12.19 10.41
C PHE A 245 16.38 -13.18 11.03
N GLY A 246 17.64 -12.79 11.24
CA GLY A 246 18.67 -13.71 11.72
C GLY A 246 18.38 -14.33 13.09
N GLY A 247 17.65 -13.64 13.96
CA GLY A 247 17.21 -14.16 15.25
C GLY A 247 15.85 -14.88 15.22
N LYS A 248 15.22 -15.02 14.04
CA LYS A 248 13.93 -15.66 13.89
C LYS A 248 14.06 -17.10 13.39
N GLU A 249 13.06 -17.91 13.68
CA GLU A 249 12.94 -19.28 13.23
C GLU A 249 11.86 -19.42 12.15
N PHE A 250 12.04 -20.36 11.25
CA PHE A 250 10.97 -20.83 10.39
C PHE A 250 9.97 -21.69 11.19
N PRO A 251 8.78 -21.98 10.65
CA PRO A 251 7.75 -22.78 11.33
C PRO A 251 8.20 -24.19 11.76
N ASP A 252 9.29 -24.71 11.21
CA ASP A 252 9.87 -26.01 11.59
C ASP A 252 10.99 -25.90 12.63
N GLY A 253 11.28 -24.70 13.16
CA GLY A 253 12.29 -24.44 14.17
C GLY A 253 13.71 -24.27 13.62
N THR A 254 13.91 -24.28 12.30
CA THR A 254 15.22 -23.96 11.70
C THR A 254 15.45 -22.46 11.69
N PHE A 255 16.68 -22.00 11.94
CA PHE A 255 17.00 -20.59 11.99
C PHE A 255 17.11 -19.99 10.58
N ILE A 256 16.52 -18.82 10.38
CA ILE A 256 16.54 -18.11 9.08
C ILE A 256 17.98 -17.73 8.69
N ILE A 257 18.83 -17.43 9.68
CA ILE A 257 20.23 -17.06 9.47
C ILE A 257 21.02 -18.10 8.69
N ASP A 258 20.68 -19.37 8.84
CA ASP A 258 21.38 -20.48 8.18
C ASP A 258 21.13 -20.51 6.64
N TYR A 259 20.14 -19.76 6.16
CA TYR A 259 19.69 -19.75 4.77
C TYR A 259 19.82 -18.38 4.07
N ILE A 260 20.56 -17.45 4.62
CA ILE A 260 20.66 -16.07 4.09
C ILE A 260 21.13 -16.04 2.63
N ASP A 261 22.12 -16.86 2.28
CA ASP A 261 22.63 -16.93 0.92
C ASP A 261 21.58 -17.46 -0.07
N ASP A 262 20.86 -18.49 0.33
CA ASP A 262 19.79 -19.08 -0.48
C ASP A 262 18.62 -18.11 -0.65
N ILE A 263 18.28 -17.37 0.40
CA ILE A 263 17.24 -16.32 0.37
C ILE A 263 17.65 -15.19 -0.59
N ILE A 264 18.91 -14.77 -0.61
CA ILE A 264 19.41 -13.77 -1.55
C ILE A 264 19.21 -14.24 -3.00
N GLU A 265 19.58 -15.48 -3.31
CA GLU A 265 19.38 -16.06 -4.64
C GLU A 265 17.88 -16.24 -4.98
N TYR A 266 17.07 -16.58 -3.99
CA TYR A 266 15.62 -16.66 -4.14
C TYR A 266 14.99 -15.31 -4.49
N GLN A 267 15.42 -14.24 -3.83
CA GLN A 267 15.01 -12.86 -4.14
C GLN A 267 15.41 -12.47 -5.57
N LYS A 268 16.63 -12.82 -6.02
CA LYS A 268 17.07 -12.58 -7.39
C LYS A 268 16.23 -13.35 -8.42
N ALA A 269 15.82 -14.59 -8.10
CA ALA A 269 14.93 -15.36 -8.95
C ALA A 269 13.55 -14.71 -9.08
N PHE A 270 12.99 -14.20 -7.97
CA PHE A 270 11.74 -13.43 -8.00
C PHE A 270 11.84 -12.21 -8.93
N MET A 271 12.91 -11.43 -8.80
CA MET A 271 13.14 -10.27 -9.64
C MET A 271 13.29 -10.63 -11.13
N LYS A 272 13.87 -11.79 -11.44
CA LYS A 272 13.93 -12.30 -12.80
C LYS A 272 12.52 -12.61 -13.36
N VAL A 273 11.65 -13.21 -12.56
CA VAL A 273 10.25 -13.46 -12.96
C VAL A 273 9.51 -12.13 -13.19
N CYS A 274 9.70 -11.14 -12.31
CA CYS A 274 9.16 -9.79 -12.52
C CYS A 274 9.62 -9.21 -13.86
N SER A 275 10.90 -9.34 -14.19
CA SER A 275 11.47 -8.88 -15.46
C SER A 275 10.82 -9.57 -16.67
N ASN A 276 10.59 -10.87 -16.59
CA ASN A 276 9.95 -11.63 -17.66
C ASN A 276 8.50 -11.19 -17.87
N ILE A 277 7.75 -10.98 -16.77
CA ILE A 277 6.37 -10.49 -16.85
C ILE A 277 6.32 -9.09 -17.48
N ARG A 278 7.24 -8.20 -17.07
CA ARG A 278 7.29 -6.82 -17.60
C ARG A 278 7.67 -6.73 -19.07
N SER A 279 8.37 -7.71 -19.61
CA SER A 279 8.66 -7.71 -21.05
C SER A 279 7.40 -7.85 -21.91
N ASP A 280 6.35 -8.45 -21.36
CA ASP A 280 5.14 -8.79 -22.11
C ASP A 280 3.90 -8.06 -21.55
N ASN A 281 3.93 -7.62 -20.30
CA ASN A 281 2.78 -7.05 -19.60
C ASN A 281 3.17 -5.86 -18.73
N MET A 282 2.25 -4.92 -18.57
CA MET A 282 2.37 -3.92 -17.51
C MET A 282 2.18 -4.60 -16.15
N MET A 283 3.19 -4.54 -15.30
CA MET A 283 3.15 -5.02 -13.93
C MET A 283 3.20 -3.84 -12.96
N THR A 284 2.07 -3.48 -12.39
CA THR A 284 1.97 -2.39 -11.42
C THR A 284 2.33 -2.85 -10.02
N PHE A 285 1.86 -4.03 -9.63
CA PHE A 285 2.08 -4.60 -8.31
C PHE A 285 2.80 -5.95 -8.34
N PRO A 286 3.55 -6.26 -7.29
CA PRO A 286 3.90 -5.39 -6.15
C PRO A 286 4.87 -4.26 -6.57
N VAL A 287 4.75 -3.11 -5.89
CA VAL A 287 5.84 -2.13 -5.87
C VAL A 287 7.02 -2.77 -5.15
N LEU A 288 8.21 -2.62 -5.68
CA LEU A 288 9.43 -3.25 -5.17
C LEU A 288 10.33 -2.24 -4.48
N THR A 289 10.88 -2.62 -3.34
CA THR A 289 11.82 -1.77 -2.59
C THR A 289 13.09 -2.55 -2.27
N TYR A 290 14.22 -2.11 -2.79
CA TYR A 290 15.54 -2.58 -2.36
C TYR A 290 15.92 -1.90 -1.05
N ALA A 291 16.09 -2.65 0.02
CA ALA A 291 16.61 -2.17 1.29
C ALA A 291 18.13 -2.47 1.36
N LEU A 292 18.93 -1.43 1.36
CA LEU A 292 20.39 -1.52 1.28
C LEU A 292 21.05 -0.76 2.43
N LEU A 293 21.93 -1.43 3.15
CA LEU A 293 22.70 -0.80 4.21
C LEU A 293 23.97 -0.13 3.65
N ARG A 294 24.17 1.13 4.03
CA ARG A 294 25.35 1.92 3.70
C ARG A 294 26.02 2.38 4.99
N LYS A 295 27.30 2.11 5.14
CA LYS A 295 28.13 2.64 6.22
C LYS A 295 29.34 3.36 5.68
N ASN A 296 29.71 4.49 6.27
CA ASN A 296 30.86 5.29 5.82
C ASN A 296 30.85 5.59 4.30
N LYS A 297 29.67 5.92 3.78
CA LYS A 297 29.43 6.22 2.34
C LYS A 297 29.65 5.05 1.38
N LYS A 298 29.79 3.81 1.88
CA LYS A 298 29.94 2.59 1.06
C LYS A 298 28.79 1.61 1.41
N PHE A 299 28.31 0.90 0.40
CA PHE A 299 27.39 -0.19 0.65
C PHE A 299 28.09 -1.32 1.40
N VAL A 300 27.44 -1.89 2.40
CA VAL A 300 28.01 -3.01 3.16
C VAL A 300 28.05 -4.27 2.29
N ASP A 301 26.96 -4.54 1.55
CA ASP A 301 26.94 -5.54 0.49
C ASP A 301 27.02 -4.85 -0.88
N GLU A 302 28.25 -4.53 -1.28
CA GLU A 302 28.52 -3.82 -2.55
C GLU A 302 28.13 -4.64 -3.77
N SER A 303 28.27 -5.96 -3.69
CA SER A 303 27.95 -6.88 -4.78
C SER A 303 26.45 -6.89 -5.07
N PHE A 304 25.65 -6.99 -4.04
CA PHE A 304 24.20 -6.97 -4.13
C PHE A 304 23.67 -5.59 -4.56
N ALA A 305 24.19 -4.51 -3.98
CA ALA A 305 23.83 -3.15 -4.38
C ALA A 305 24.11 -2.89 -5.87
N LYS A 306 25.23 -3.40 -6.37
CA LYS A 306 25.59 -3.33 -7.81
C LYS A 306 24.63 -4.15 -8.67
N TRP A 307 24.23 -5.33 -8.20
CA TRP A 307 23.24 -6.16 -8.88
C TRP A 307 21.87 -5.45 -8.93
N CYS A 308 21.38 -4.91 -7.82
CA CYS A 308 20.12 -4.13 -7.76
C CYS A 308 20.15 -2.94 -8.74
N SER A 309 21.24 -2.20 -8.76
CA SER A 309 21.43 -1.07 -9.68
C SER A 309 21.35 -1.49 -11.14
N LYS A 310 22.03 -2.57 -11.52
CA LYS A 310 21.97 -3.12 -12.87
C LYS A 310 20.57 -3.58 -13.27
N HIS A 311 19.85 -4.23 -12.37
CA HIS A 311 18.48 -4.65 -12.60
C HIS A 311 17.58 -3.42 -12.81
N ASN A 312 17.68 -2.44 -11.91
CA ASN A 312 16.82 -1.25 -11.96
C ASN A 312 17.12 -0.34 -13.16
N MET A 313 18.36 -0.31 -13.67
CA MET A 313 18.69 0.39 -14.91
C MET A 313 17.88 -0.09 -16.12
N LYS A 314 17.45 -1.34 -16.12
CA LYS A 314 16.64 -1.90 -17.21
C LYS A 314 15.17 -1.50 -17.12
N TRP A 315 14.61 -1.48 -15.92
CA TRP A 315 13.15 -1.41 -15.70
C TRP A 315 12.70 -0.12 -15.02
N CYS A 316 13.57 0.53 -14.22
CA CYS A 316 13.26 1.71 -13.39
C CYS A 316 12.01 1.52 -12.50
N ASP A 317 11.81 0.30 -12.01
CA ASP A 317 10.58 -0.17 -11.40
C ASP A 317 10.63 -0.33 -9.89
N SER A 318 11.83 -0.23 -9.33
CA SER A 318 12.07 -0.50 -7.92
C SER A 318 12.59 0.74 -7.20
N ASN A 319 12.08 0.96 -6.00
CA ASN A 319 12.58 2.00 -5.12
C ASN A 319 13.87 1.55 -4.43
N PHE A 320 14.78 2.48 -4.21
CA PHE A 320 15.95 2.25 -3.36
C PHE A 320 15.72 2.91 -2.00
N PHE A 321 15.74 2.11 -0.97
CA PHE A 321 15.85 2.57 0.40
C PHE A 321 17.27 2.32 0.88
N ILE A 322 18.02 3.39 1.08
CA ILE A 322 19.42 3.34 1.51
C ILE A 322 19.49 3.97 2.90
N SER A 323 19.81 3.16 3.89
CA SER A 323 19.94 3.61 5.27
C SER A 323 21.36 3.35 5.80
N GLU A 324 21.73 4.10 6.83
CA GLU A 324 22.95 3.84 7.61
C GLU A 324 22.68 2.93 8.81
N ASP A 325 21.41 2.60 9.05
CA ASP A 325 20.93 1.77 10.13
C ASP A 325 19.91 0.74 9.64
N VAL A 326 19.97 -0.47 10.17
CA VAL A 326 19.05 -1.58 9.87
C VAL A 326 17.74 -1.50 10.68
N THR A 327 17.64 -0.62 11.68
CA THR A 327 16.40 -0.37 12.43
C THR A 327 15.37 0.39 11.60
N SER A 328 15.81 1.07 10.55
CA SER A 328 14.93 1.78 9.63
C SER A 328 14.61 0.93 8.40
N LEU A 329 13.34 0.86 8.04
CA LEU A 329 12.86 0.20 6.82
C LEU A 329 11.83 1.07 6.11
N SER A 330 11.91 1.17 4.80
CA SER A 330 10.90 1.81 3.98
C SER A 330 9.98 0.77 3.34
N ASN A 331 8.70 1.00 3.49
CA ASN A 331 7.64 0.25 2.82
C ASN A 331 7.00 1.09 1.70
N CYS A 332 6.08 0.50 0.99
CA CYS A 332 5.36 0.94 -0.21
C CYS A 332 5.44 2.44 -0.62
N CYS A 333 4.93 3.34 0.19
CA CYS A 333 4.86 4.79 -0.10
C CYS A 333 6.03 5.57 0.50
N ARG A 334 7.19 4.93 0.66
CA ARG A 334 8.35 5.47 1.40
C ARG A 334 8.03 5.80 2.87
N LEU A 335 7.04 5.11 3.42
CA LEU A 335 6.80 5.10 4.85
C LEU A 335 8.03 4.49 5.51
N VAL A 336 8.79 5.33 6.19
CA VAL A 336 9.97 4.90 6.94
C VAL A 336 9.54 4.60 8.36
N SER A 337 9.85 3.41 8.82
CA SER A 337 9.79 3.05 10.23
C SER A 337 11.19 3.13 10.82
N ASP A 338 11.29 3.85 11.91
CA ASP A 338 12.49 3.91 12.74
C ASP A 338 12.10 3.36 14.11
N VAL A 339 12.51 2.14 14.39
CA VAL A 339 12.09 1.40 15.60
C VAL A 339 12.63 2.05 16.87
N ASP A 340 13.82 2.64 16.79
CA ASP A 340 14.47 3.26 17.95
C ASP A 340 13.84 4.60 18.34
N ASN A 341 13.16 5.26 17.40
CA ASN A 341 12.48 6.55 17.59
C ASN A 341 10.96 6.45 17.57
N LEU A 342 10.40 5.25 17.51
CA LEU A 342 8.96 5.05 17.73
C LEU A 342 8.69 5.43 19.20
N GLY A 343 8.37 6.71 19.42
CA GLY A 343 7.86 7.16 20.70
C GLY A 343 6.66 6.32 21.15
N TYR A 344 6.20 6.52 22.35
CA TYR A 344 5.16 5.77 23.10
C TYR A 344 3.83 5.49 22.38
N PHE A 345 3.69 5.82 21.12
CA PHE A 345 2.54 5.48 20.29
C PHE A 345 2.78 4.11 19.66
N ASN A 346 2.12 3.13 20.23
CA ASN A 346 1.97 1.80 19.66
C ASN A 346 1.76 1.85 18.15
N SER A 347 2.83 1.74 17.38
CA SER A 347 2.73 1.13 16.08
C SER A 347 2.18 -0.27 16.35
N ILE A 348 1.10 -0.62 15.69
CA ILE A 348 0.58 -1.98 15.75
C ILE A 348 1.73 -2.87 15.27
N GLY A 349 2.33 -3.63 16.20
CA GLY A 349 3.43 -4.53 15.91
C GLY A 349 4.82 -4.14 16.46
N GLY A 350 5.16 -2.88 16.58
CA GLY A 350 6.39 -2.42 17.24
C GLY A 350 7.73 -2.86 16.63
N THR A 351 7.73 -3.33 15.40
CA THR A 351 8.94 -3.74 14.66
C THR A 351 9.03 -3.01 13.31
N ALA A 352 10.21 -2.98 12.69
CA ALA A 352 10.38 -2.41 11.35
C ALA A 352 9.52 -3.13 10.28
N LEU A 353 9.11 -4.36 10.55
CA LEU A 353 8.28 -5.18 9.64
C LEU A 353 6.78 -4.89 9.77
N GLU A 354 6.35 -4.26 10.88
CA GLU A 354 4.93 -4.01 11.19
C GLU A 354 4.73 -2.55 11.58
N VAL A 355 4.42 -1.73 10.60
CA VAL A 355 4.23 -0.28 10.77
C VAL A 355 3.07 0.20 9.94
N GLY A 356 2.33 1.15 10.49
CA GLY A 356 1.19 1.77 9.83
C GLY A 356 1.27 3.28 9.71
N SER A 357 0.64 3.81 8.66
CA SER A 357 0.38 5.23 8.47
C SER A 357 -1.12 5.49 8.59
N ILE A 358 -1.49 6.45 9.43
CA ILE A 358 -2.90 6.81 9.60
C ILE A 358 -3.39 7.62 8.40
N LYS A 359 -2.64 8.63 8.00
CA LYS A 359 -2.93 9.49 6.85
C LYS A 359 -1.64 10.03 6.23
N VAL A 360 -1.75 10.47 4.99
CA VAL A 360 -0.69 11.14 4.26
C VAL A 360 -1.12 12.57 3.95
N ASN A 361 -0.23 13.51 4.22
CA ASN A 361 -0.37 14.91 3.85
C ASN A 361 0.71 15.27 2.83
N THR A 362 0.33 15.96 1.78
CA THR A 362 1.27 16.63 0.88
C THR A 362 1.34 18.10 1.25
N ILE A 363 2.53 18.63 1.38
CA ILE A 363 2.80 20.04 1.62
C ILE A 363 3.42 20.59 0.34
N ASN A 364 2.80 21.63 -0.20
CA ASN A 364 3.34 22.37 -1.33
C ASN A 364 4.44 23.31 -0.84
N LEU A 365 5.62 23.19 -1.43
CA LEU A 365 6.80 24.00 -1.09
C LEU A 365 7.02 25.17 -2.07
N ALA A 366 6.11 25.36 -3.03
CA ALA A 366 6.20 26.44 -4.02
C ALA A 366 5.76 27.78 -3.44
#